data_9774d6319e358fc2ed018408308bab2b
#
_entry.id   9774d6319e358fc2ed018408308bab2b
#
_cell.length_a   1.000
_cell.length_b   1.000
_cell.length_c   1.000
_cell.angle_alpha   90.00
_cell.angle_beta   90.00
_cell.angle_gamma   90.00
#
_symmetry.space_group_name_H-M   'P 1'
#
loop_
_entity.id
_entity.type
_entity.pdbx_description
1 polymer ?
#
loop_
_entity_poly.entity_id
_entity_poly.type
_entity_poly.pdbx_seq_one_letter_code
_entity_poly.pdbx_strand_id
1 'polypeptide(L)'
;MKFLRIGKEGQEIPVALDKDGKYRNLSSIIKDLNPESINFETLNKIKDINLENLEEINQNERIGSCISKPGNFFAIGLNYVEHAKETGAKTPENPVLFNKSVHSIVGPNDNAIIPKTSKKLDHEVE
;
A
#
# COMPACT_ATOMS: atom_id res chain seq x y z
N MET A 1 11.08 -5.47 9.19
CA MET A 1 10.82 -6.18 7.94
C MET A 1 10.00 -5.26 7.05
N LYS A 2 10.29 -5.17 5.77
CA LYS A 2 9.55 -4.35 4.79
C LYS A 2 9.06 -5.26 3.69
N PHE A 3 7.81 -5.04 3.24
CA PHE A 3 7.17 -5.84 2.19
C PHE A 3 6.74 -4.96 1.03
N LEU A 4 6.74 -5.52 -0.17
CA LEU A 4 6.29 -4.91 -1.40
C LEU A 4 5.48 -5.94 -2.21
N ARG A 5 4.68 -5.45 -3.14
CA ARG A 5 4.12 -6.24 -4.22
C ARG A 5 4.67 -5.71 -5.53
N ILE A 6 5.33 -6.56 -6.30
CA ILE A 6 6.12 -6.17 -7.46
C ILE A 6 5.59 -6.85 -8.72
N GLY A 7 5.46 -6.10 -9.81
CA GLY A 7 5.06 -6.62 -11.12
C GLY A 7 3.95 -5.83 -11.78
N LYS A 8 3.43 -6.36 -12.88
CA LYS A 8 2.32 -5.76 -13.62
C LYS A 8 1.06 -5.74 -12.76
N GLU A 9 0.21 -4.75 -13.00
CA GLU A 9 -1.08 -4.62 -12.31
C GLU A 9 -1.90 -5.91 -12.41
N GLY A 10 -2.37 -6.39 -11.24
CA GLY A 10 -3.12 -7.64 -11.11
C GLY A 10 -2.30 -8.93 -11.22
N GLN A 11 -0.98 -8.83 -11.41
CA GLN A 11 -0.04 -9.95 -11.50
C GLN A 11 1.16 -9.77 -10.57
N GLU A 12 1.01 -8.91 -9.58
CA GLU A 12 2.08 -8.64 -8.62
C GLU A 12 2.39 -9.89 -7.78
N ILE A 13 3.66 -10.05 -7.43
CA ILE A 13 4.15 -11.08 -6.50
C ILE A 13 4.56 -10.45 -5.16
N PRO A 14 4.46 -11.20 -4.05
CA PRO A 14 4.89 -10.74 -2.75
C PRO A 14 6.42 -10.74 -2.65
N VAL A 15 6.98 -9.67 -2.10
CA VAL A 15 8.43 -9.44 -1.98
C VAL A 15 8.74 -8.92 -0.58
N ALA A 16 9.86 -9.36 0.00
CA ALA A 16 10.46 -8.76 1.18
C ALA A 16 11.79 -8.07 0.83
N LEU A 17 12.13 -7.03 1.59
CA LEU A 17 13.49 -6.46 1.55
C LEU A 17 14.37 -7.22 2.54
N ASP A 18 15.53 -7.67 2.05
CA ASP A 18 16.58 -8.20 2.91
C ASP A 18 17.36 -7.07 3.64
N LYS A 19 18.38 -7.41 4.39
CA LYS A 19 19.21 -6.45 5.15
C LYS A 19 19.94 -5.43 4.26
N ASP A 20 20.25 -5.82 3.02
CA ASP A 20 20.95 -4.98 2.04
C ASP A 20 19.97 -4.18 1.17
N GLY A 21 18.67 -4.30 1.43
CA GLY A 21 17.60 -3.63 0.70
C GLY A 21 17.25 -4.27 -0.64
N LYS A 22 17.76 -5.46 -0.93
CA LYS A 22 17.43 -6.21 -2.14
C LYS A 22 16.04 -6.83 -2.03
N TYR A 23 15.36 -6.96 -3.16
CA TYR A 23 14.02 -7.51 -3.28
C TYR A 23 14.08 -9.04 -3.36
N ARG A 24 13.41 -9.74 -2.43
CA ARG A 24 13.40 -11.21 -2.33
C ARG A 24 11.99 -11.75 -2.54
N ASN A 25 11.85 -12.65 -3.49
CA ASN A 25 10.59 -13.27 -3.87
C ASN A 25 10.05 -14.16 -2.74
N LEU A 26 8.85 -13.84 -2.26
CA LEU A 26 8.16 -14.63 -1.23
C LEU A 26 7.15 -15.63 -1.78
N SER A 27 7.01 -15.78 -3.10
CA SER A 27 5.96 -16.61 -3.71
C SER A 27 6.02 -18.10 -3.34
N SER A 28 7.18 -18.59 -2.91
CA SER A 28 7.35 -19.95 -2.37
C SER A 28 6.80 -20.12 -0.94
N ILE A 29 6.50 -19.02 -0.25
CA ILE A 29 6.09 -19.00 1.16
C ILE A 29 4.64 -18.57 1.30
N ILE A 30 4.26 -17.50 0.60
CA ILE A 30 2.91 -16.95 0.57
C ILE A 30 2.49 -16.66 -0.86
N LYS A 31 1.20 -16.81 -1.15
CA LYS A 31 0.67 -16.56 -2.49
C LYS A 31 0.65 -15.07 -2.85
N ASP A 32 0.32 -14.22 -1.91
CA ASP A 32 0.24 -12.75 -2.07
C ASP A 32 0.24 -12.08 -0.69
N LEU A 33 0.46 -10.76 -0.65
CA LEU A 33 0.26 -9.92 0.54
C LEU A 33 -1.20 -9.48 0.58
N ASN A 34 -2.04 -10.20 1.27
CA ASN A 34 -3.47 -9.98 1.39
C ASN A 34 -3.95 -10.19 2.85
N PRO A 35 -5.21 -9.88 3.20
CA PRO A 35 -5.71 -10.07 4.57
C PRO A 35 -5.58 -11.49 5.12
N GLU A 36 -5.55 -12.52 4.26
CA GLU A 36 -5.39 -13.92 4.69
C GLU A 36 -3.94 -14.26 5.05
N SER A 37 -2.98 -13.73 4.31
CA SER A 37 -1.55 -14.01 4.49
C SER A 37 -0.88 -13.11 5.54
N ILE A 38 -1.42 -11.91 5.79
CA ILE A 38 -0.86 -10.97 6.77
C ILE A 38 -1.40 -11.28 8.17
N ASN A 39 -0.82 -12.29 8.79
CA ASN A 39 -1.11 -12.71 10.17
C ASN A 39 0.17 -13.02 10.93
N PHE A 40 0.10 -13.15 12.25
CA PHE A 40 1.27 -13.36 13.11
C PHE A 40 2.03 -14.65 12.79
N GLU A 41 1.35 -15.73 12.44
CA GLU A 41 1.97 -17.01 12.08
C GLU A 41 2.85 -16.84 10.83
N THR A 42 2.27 -16.27 9.76
CA THR A 42 2.99 -16.01 8.52
C THR A 42 4.16 -15.05 8.70
N LEU A 43 3.96 -13.97 9.46
CA LEU A 43 5.02 -13.01 9.72
C LEU A 43 6.18 -13.61 10.52
N ASN A 44 5.90 -14.47 11.50
CA ASN A 44 6.93 -15.20 12.24
C ASN A 44 7.66 -16.19 11.34
N LYS A 45 6.94 -16.95 10.53
CA LYS A 45 7.53 -17.86 9.54
C LYS A 45 8.51 -17.13 8.60
N ILE A 46 8.15 -15.95 8.10
CA ILE A 46 9.03 -15.16 7.23
C ILE A 46 10.24 -14.60 8.00
N LYS A 47 10.07 -14.25 9.28
CA LYS A 47 11.18 -13.81 10.14
C LYS A 47 12.29 -14.85 10.31
N ASP A 48 11.91 -16.12 10.38
CA ASP A 48 12.81 -17.24 10.65
C ASP A 48 13.56 -17.71 9.38
N ILE A 49 13.21 -17.16 8.21
CA ILE A 49 13.85 -17.50 6.93
C ILE A 49 15.02 -16.57 6.66
N ASN A 50 16.14 -17.13 6.20
CA ASN A 50 17.19 -16.34 5.59
C ASN A 50 16.75 -15.86 4.21
N LEU A 51 16.35 -14.58 4.12
CA LEU A 51 15.86 -13.98 2.88
C LEU A 51 16.89 -14.01 1.74
N GLU A 52 18.18 -14.06 2.04
CA GLU A 52 19.25 -14.10 1.02
C GLU A 52 19.22 -15.39 0.19
N ASN A 53 18.58 -16.45 0.71
CA ASN A 53 18.41 -17.72 0.00
C ASN A 53 17.23 -17.69 -1.01
N LEU A 54 16.43 -16.63 -0.99
CA LEU A 54 15.30 -16.47 -1.92
C LEU A 54 15.74 -15.78 -3.21
N GLU A 55 14.99 -16.03 -4.28
CA GLU A 55 15.20 -15.40 -5.58
C GLU A 55 15.23 -13.87 -5.46
N GLU A 56 16.24 -13.24 -6.06
CA GLU A 56 16.34 -11.78 -6.15
C GLU A 56 15.49 -11.27 -7.32
N ILE A 57 14.63 -10.28 -7.03
CA ILE A 57 13.77 -9.64 -8.01
C ILE A 57 14.39 -8.31 -8.47
N ASN A 58 14.22 -7.99 -9.74
CA ASN A 58 14.69 -6.74 -10.32
C ASN A 58 14.01 -5.54 -9.64
N GLN A 59 14.79 -4.63 -9.09
CA GLN A 59 14.31 -3.44 -8.37
C GLN A 59 13.72 -2.36 -9.29
N ASN A 60 13.86 -2.49 -10.61
CA ASN A 60 13.28 -1.56 -11.59
C ASN A 60 11.85 -1.94 -12.00
N GLU A 61 11.31 -3.04 -11.50
CA GLU A 61 9.94 -3.44 -11.76
C GLU A 61 8.92 -2.51 -11.03
N ARG A 62 7.70 -2.44 -11.58
CA ARG A 62 6.62 -1.65 -10.97
C ARG A 62 6.32 -2.13 -9.56
N ILE A 63 6.19 -1.19 -8.64
CA ILE A 63 5.68 -1.44 -7.29
C ILE A 63 4.16 -1.24 -7.32
N GLY A 64 3.41 -2.28 -6.99
CA GLY A 64 1.94 -2.22 -6.85
C GLY A 64 1.49 -1.73 -5.49
N SER A 65 0.18 -1.75 -5.25
CA SER A 65 -0.37 -1.49 -3.91
C SER A 65 0.23 -2.46 -2.88
N CYS A 66 0.50 -1.99 -1.67
CA CYS A 66 1.17 -2.79 -0.64
C CYS A 66 0.35 -4.00 -0.17
N ILE A 67 -0.96 -3.97 -0.34
CA ILE A 67 -1.90 -5.05 0.02
C ILE A 67 -2.82 -5.34 -1.16
N SER A 68 -2.99 -6.62 -1.46
CA SER A 68 -3.97 -7.14 -2.41
C SER A 68 -5.33 -7.31 -1.73
N LYS A 69 -6.41 -6.91 -2.40
CA LYS A 69 -7.79 -7.14 -1.98
C LYS A 69 -8.08 -6.74 -0.52
N PRO A 70 -7.78 -5.51 -0.09
CA PRO A 70 -8.14 -5.06 1.25
C PRO A 70 -9.67 -5.07 1.42
N GLY A 71 -10.15 -5.39 2.62
CA GLY A 71 -11.59 -5.38 2.92
C GLY A 71 -12.17 -3.98 3.05
N ASN A 72 -11.37 -3.03 3.53
CA ASN A 72 -11.76 -1.64 3.73
C ASN A 72 -10.60 -0.70 3.41
N PHE A 73 -10.94 0.54 3.10
CA PHE A 73 -10.00 1.64 2.93
C PHE A 73 -10.54 2.86 3.67
N PHE A 74 -10.11 3.06 4.90
CA PHE A 74 -10.54 4.17 5.73
C PHE A 74 -9.58 5.35 5.61
N ALA A 75 -10.15 6.55 5.66
CA ALA A 75 -9.43 7.82 5.70
C ALA A 75 -9.93 8.69 6.86
N ILE A 76 -9.09 9.60 7.31
CA ILE A 76 -9.40 10.57 8.35
C ILE A 76 -9.35 11.97 7.73
N GLY A 77 -10.52 12.55 7.48
CA GLY A 77 -10.65 13.88 6.89
C GLY A 77 -10.32 15.00 7.88
N LEU A 78 -9.92 16.17 7.36
CA LEU A 78 -9.55 17.36 8.13
C LEU A 78 -8.50 17.06 9.23
N ASN A 79 -7.61 16.13 8.96
CA ASN A 79 -6.59 15.67 9.91
C ASN A 79 -5.36 16.61 10.02
N TYR A 80 -5.35 17.70 9.25
CA TYR A 80 -4.38 18.79 9.33
C TYR A 80 -5.08 20.12 9.68
N VAL A 81 -4.56 20.82 10.67
CA VAL A 81 -5.12 22.11 11.12
C VAL A 81 -5.13 23.14 9.99
N GLU A 82 -4.09 23.16 9.15
CA GLU A 82 -3.99 24.08 8.02
C GLU A 82 -5.09 23.81 6.98
N HIS A 83 -5.36 22.55 6.67
CA HIS A 83 -6.44 22.18 5.76
C HIS A 83 -7.82 22.62 6.28
N ALA A 84 -8.09 22.44 7.57
CA ALA A 84 -9.33 22.95 8.17
C ALA A 84 -9.47 24.48 8.03
N LYS A 85 -8.38 25.23 8.20
CA LYS A 85 -8.36 26.69 8.01
C LYS A 85 -8.62 27.10 6.56
N GLU A 86 -8.00 26.42 5.59
CA GLU A 86 -8.18 26.69 4.15
C GLU A 86 -9.64 26.51 3.70
N THR A 87 -10.31 25.51 4.23
CA THR A 87 -11.73 25.23 3.92
C THR A 87 -12.69 26.07 4.78
N GLY A 88 -12.20 26.87 5.74
CA GLY A 88 -13.02 27.60 6.69
C GLY A 88 -13.73 26.72 7.72
N ALA A 89 -13.35 25.45 7.82
CA ALA A 89 -13.91 24.51 8.78
C ALA A 89 -13.27 24.70 10.17
N LYS A 90 -14.02 24.37 11.22
CA LYS A 90 -13.46 24.21 12.56
C LYS A 90 -12.64 22.92 12.62
N THR A 91 -11.51 22.95 13.32
CA THR A 91 -10.77 21.73 13.63
C THR A 91 -11.69 20.76 14.37
N PRO A 92 -11.88 19.52 13.85
CA PRO A 92 -12.74 18.53 14.49
C PRO A 92 -12.21 18.14 15.87
N GLU A 93 -13.11 17.98 16.85
CA GLU A 93 -12.77 17.47 18.18
C GLU A 93 -12.54 15.93 18.17
N ASN A 94 -13.17 15.24 17.23
CA ASN A 94 -13.04 13.80 17.03
C ASN A 94 -12.63 13.51 15.59
N PRO A 95 -11.91 12.39 15.32
CA PRO A 95 -11.55 12.00 13.96
C PRO A 95 -12.77 11.88 13.03
N VAL A 96 -12.71 12.54 11.88
CA VAL A 96 -13.72 12.41 10.83
C VAL A 96 -13.39 11.20 9.98
N LEU A 97 -13.91 10.04 10.38
CA LEU A 97 -13.68 8.78 9.69
C LEU A 97 -14.63 8.63 8.50
N PHE A 98 -14.09 8.29 7.32
CA PHE A 98 -14.88 7.94 6.16
C PHE A 98 -14.24 6.82 5.35
N ASN A 99 -15.01 6.22 4.44
CA ASN A 99 -14.55 5.11 3.62
C ASN A 99 -14.28 5.58 2.19
N LYS A 100 -13.09 5.25 1.67
CA LYS A 100 -12.75 5.36 0.25
C LYS A 100 -12.97 4.02 -0.45
N SER A 101 -13.24 4.04 -1.75
CA SER A 101 -13.35 2.81 -2.52
C SER A 101 -12.01 2.05 -2.52
N VAL A 102 -12.04 0.77 -2.19
CA VAL A 102 -10.84 -0.10 -2.29
C VAL A 102 -10.32 -0.19 -3.73
N HIS A 103 -11.17 0.10 -4.73
CA HIS A 103 -10.79 0.12 -6.14
C HIS A 103 -10.02 1.38 -6.54
N SER A 104 -9.94 2.39 -5.67
CA SER A 104 -9.10 3.58 -5.90
C SER A 104 -7.65 3.41 -5.46
N ILE A 105 -7.30 2.27 -4.86
CA ILE A 105 -5.94 2.00 -4.41
C ILE A 105 -5.07 1.61 -5.60
N VAL A 106 -3.98 2.33 -5.79
CA VAL A 106 -2.98 2.10 -6.85
C VAL A 106 -1.59 1.93 -6.24
N GLY A 107 -0.61 1.58 -7.03
CA GLY A 107 0.79 1.55 -6.59
C GLY A 107 1.34 2.96 -6.34
N PRO A 108 2.42 3.08 -5.55
CA PRO A 108 2.95 4.39 -5.12
C PRO A 108 3.48 5.26 -6.27
N ASN A 109 3.80 4.67 -7.40
CA ASN A 109 4.32 5.36 -8.58
C ASN A 109 3.37 5.27 -9.78
N ASP A 110 2.15 4.77 -9.60
CA ASP A 110 1.15 4.71 -10.65
C ASP A 110 0.54 6.09 -10.89
N ASN A 111 0.05 6.32 -12.10
CA ASN A 111 -0.60 7.58 -12.45
C ASN A 111 -1.99 7.67 -11.82
N ALA A 112 -2.30 8.81 -11.20
CA ALA A 112 -3.67 9.17 -10.85
C ALA A 112 -4.43 9.57 -12.13
N ILE A 113 -5.53 8.87 -12.41
CA ILE A 113 -6.34 9.13 -13.62
C ILE A 113 -7.38 10.19 -13.32
N ILE A 114 -7.27 11.35 -13.95
CA ILE A 114 -8.28 12.42 -13.86
C ILE A 114 -9.49 12.03 -14.72
N PRO A 115 -10.70 11.93 -14.14
CA PRO A 115 -11.92 11.67 -14.93
C PRO A 115 -12.15 12.75 -16.00
N LYS A 116 -12.70 12.37 -17.15
CA LYS A 116 -12.95 13.28 -18.29
C LYS A 116 -13.78 14.52 -17.93
N THR A 117 -14.62 14.41 -16.92
CA THR A 117 -15.51 15.48 -16.42
C THR A 117 -14.84 16.38 -15.38
N SER A 118 -13.68 16.00 -14.84
CA SER A 118 -12.93 16.79 -13.87
C SER A 118 -11.85 17.64 -14.56
N LYS A 119 -11.63 18.84 -14.06
CA LYS A 119 -10.55 19.76 -14.49
C LYS A 119 -9.55 20.05 -13.38
N LYS A 120 -9.80 19.53 -12.18
CA LYS A 120 -8.97 19.77 -11.01
C LYS A 120 -8.71 18.44 -10.32
N LEU A 121 -7.46 18.17 -10.04
CA LEU A 121 -7.00 17.09 -9.18
C LEU A 121 -6.28 17.75 -8.01
N ASP A 122 -6.58 17.30 -6.81
CA ASP A 122 -5.88 17.72 -5.61
C ASP A 122 -5.28 16.53 -4.89
N HIS A 123 -4.34 16.78 -4.00
CA HIS A 123 -3.64 15.78 -3.22
C HIS A 123 -3.87 16.01 -1.74
N GLU A 124 -4.40 15.00 -1.06
CA GLU A 124 -4.66 15.02 0.37
C GLU A 124 -4.06 13.78 1.03
N VAL A 125 -3.43 13.97 2.19
CA VAL A 125 -2.95 12.87 3.05
C VAL A 125 -3.96 12.65 4.17
N GLU A 126 -4.80 11.63 4.03
CA GLU A 126 -5.90 11.36 4.94
C GLU A 126 -5.80 9.97 5.60
#